data_78b3e2a05d470d7a040fe5be0ba1c14a
#
_entry.id   78b3e2a05d470d7a040fe5be0ba1c14a
#
_cell.length_a   1.000
_cell.length_b   1.000
_cell.length_c   1.000
_cell.angle_alpha   90.00
_cell.angle_beta   90.00
_cell.angle_gamma   90.00
#
_symmetry.space_group_name_H-M   'P 1'
#
loop_
_entity.id
_entity.type
_entity.pdbx_description
1 polymer ?
#
loop_
_entity_poly.entity_id
_entity_poly.type
_entity_poly.pdbx_seq_one_letter_code
_entity_poly.pdbx_strand_id
1 'polypeptide(L)'
;WNVLQQKGIRNVLLAGVHTNMCVLGRPFGLRQMARNGKNVVLMRDMTDTMYSPRRWPYVSHFTGTDLVVSHIERYVCPTVTSDQILGGDAFQFKGDDRPHLVMLIAEDEYLTEGTLPEFAVSHLGREFRVTTVFGSDRERHSLPGIAAVRDADVLMVSIRRRVLPDADMKLIRDHVQSGKPVVGIRTASHAFSLGADKN
;
A
#
# COMPACT_ATOMS: atom_id res chain seq x y z
N TRP A 1 9.51 22.17 13.67
CA TRP A 1 8.36 22.96 13.27
C TRP A 1 8.75 24.36 12.79
N ASN A 2 9.40 25.16 13.63
CA ASN A 2 9.75 26.56 13.32
C ASN A 2 10.55 26.72 12.04
N VAL A 3 11.55 25.86 11.81
CA VAL A 3 12.36 25.88 10.58
C VAL A 3 11.51 25.59 9.34
N LEU A 4 10.60 24.60 9.43
CA LEU A 4 9.71 24.27 8.31
C LEU A 4 8.73 25.41 7.99
N GLN A 5 8.21 26.06 9.03
CA GLN A 5 7.35 27.23 8.87
C GLN A 5 8.11 28.41 8.25
N GLN A 6 9.26 28.75 8.78
CA GLN A 6 10.09 29.85 8.27
C GLN A 6 10.48 29.67 6.81
N LYS A 7 10.73 28.41 6.39
CA LYS A 7 11.08 28.06 5.01
C LYS A 7 9.87 27.79 4.11
N GLY A 8 8.64 27.91 4.60
CA GLY A 8 7.42 27.64 3.83
C GLY A 8 7.26 26.19 3.41
N ILE A 9 7.92 25.24 4.07
CA ILE A 9 7.86 23.80 3.74
C ILE A 9 6.53 23.23 4.19
N ARG A 10 5.74 22.72 3.25
CA ARG A 10 4.45 22.07 3.51
C ARG A 10 4.53 20.55 3.42
N ASN A 11 5.31 20.01 2.50
CA ASN A 11 5.45 18.59 2.23
C ASN A 11 6.69 18.07 2.94
N VAL A 12 6.54 16.98 3.70
CA VAL A 12 7.62 16.37 4.48
C VAL A 12 7.63 14.87 4.21
N LEU A 13 8.77 14.38 3.72
CA LEU A 13 9.02 12.97 3.57
C LEU A 13 9.93 12.53 4.71
N LEU A 14 9.50 11.53 5.48
CA LEU A 14 10.26 10.98 6.60
C LEU A 14 10.82 9.61 6.24
N ALA A 15 12.10 9.42 6.52
CA ALA A 15 12.85 8.18 6.40
C ALA A 15 13.69 7.95 7.66
N GLY A 16 14.26 6.78 7.79
CA GLY A 16 15.18 6.44 8.88
C GLY A 16 14.60 5.48 9.91
N VAL A 17 15.26 5.32 11.05
CA VAL A 17 14.98 4.31 12.05
C VAL A 17 14.84 4.90 13.46
N HIS A 18 14.03 4.29 14.32
CA HIS A 18 13.18 3.13 14.05
C HIS A 18 11.75 3.59 13.86
N THR A 19 11.05 2.94 12.92
CA THR A 19 9.70 3.29 12.48
C THR A 19 8.71 3.42 13.64
N ASN A 20 8.65 2.41 14.51
CA ASN A 20 7.74 2.36 15.66
C ASN A 20 8.16 3.23 16.87
N MET A 21 9.28 3.91 16.77
CA MET A 21 9.80 4.75 17.85
C MET A 21 10.00 6.20 17.40
N CYS A 22 11.23 6.53 16.98
CA CYS A 22 11.62 7.91 16.68
C CYS A 22 10.89 8.47 15.45
N VAL A 23 10.76 7.67 14.39
CA VAL A 23 10.08 8.08 13.17
C VAL A 23 8.60 8.37 13.43
N LEU A 24 7.92 7.52 14.19
CA LEU A 24 6.50 7.69 14.50
C LEU A 24 6.24 8.74 15.58
N GLY A 25 7.00 8.72 16.69
CA GLY A 25 6.59 9.33 17.96
C GLY A 25 7.39 10.53 18.46
N ARG A 26 8.56 10.86 17.88
CA ARG A 26 9.36 12.01 18.33
C ARG A 26 8.69 13.35 17.94
N PRO A 27 9.09 14.48 18.57
CA PRO A 27 8.54 15.82 18.24
C PRO A 27 8.67 16.21 16.76
N PHE A 28 9.61 15.62 16.05
CA PHE A 28 9.81 15.77 14.61
C PHE A 28 9.32 14.55 13.80
N GLY A 29 8.65 13.60 14.45
CA GLY A 29 8.13 12.38 13.84
C GLY A 29 6.79 12.57 13.14
N LEU A 30 6.32 11.50 12.50
CA LEU A 30 5.12 11.48 11.65
C LEU A 30 3.88 12.05 12.34
N ARG A 31 3.58 11.57 13.58
CA ARG A 31 2.39 12.01 14.31
C ARG A 31 2.38 13.51 14.57
N GLN A 32 3.53 14.06 14.96
CA GLN A 32 3.62 15.48 15.25
C GLN A 32 3.57 16.33 13.98
N MET A 33 4.20 15.88 12.89
CA MET A 33 4.10 16.58 11.60
C MET A 33 2.69 16.60 11.07
N ALA A 34 1.98 15.45 11.11
CA ALA A 34 0.57 15.37 10.72
C ALA A 34 -0.32 16.28 11.56
N ARG A 35 -0.19 16.24 12.90
CA ARG A 35 -0.95 17.11 13.82
C ARG A 35 -0.70 18.59 13.58
N ASN A 36 0.47 18.96 13.15
CA ASN A 36 0.84 20.33 12.79
C ASN A 36 0.40 20.73 11.37
N GLY A 37 -0.39 19.90 10.68
CA GLY A 37 -0.93 20.22 9.36
C GLY A 37 0.09 20.18 8.22
N LYS A 38 1.18 19.39 8.37
CA LYS A 38 2.09 19.11 7.26
C LYS A 38 1.55 17.96 6.42
N ASN A 39 1.74 18.03 5.12
CA ASN A 39 1.58 16.88 4.23
C ASN A 39 2.77 15.95 4.46
N VAL A 40 2.62 15.02 5.37
CA VAL A 40 3.70 14.10 5.74
C VAL A 40 3.50 12.74 5.10
N VAL A 41 4.58 12.12 4.66
CA VAL A 41 4.62 10.80 4.03
C VAL A 41 5.77 10.01 4.64
N LEU A 42 5.55 8.75 4.95
CA LEU A 42 6.63 7.83 5.32
C LEU A 42 7.22 7.17 4.05
N MET A 43 8.54 7.22 3.91
CA MET A 43 9.26 6.39 2.93
C MET A 43 9.47 5.00 3.52
N ARG A 44 8.54 4.07 3.16
CA ARG A 44 8.43 2.78 3.84
C ARG A 44 9.58 1.80 3.55
N ASP A 45 10.28 1.97 2.47
CA ASP A 45 11.45 1.17 2.08
C ASP A 45 12.78 1.74 2.63
N MET A 46 12.72 2.93 3.25
CA MET A 46 13.86 3.56 3.90
C MET A 46 13.64 3.70 5.41
N THR A 47 12.95 2.74 6.00
CA THR A 47 12.68 2.66 7.43
C THR A 47 12.68 1.20 7.89
N ASP A 48 12.88 1.00 9.19
CA ASP A 48 12.84 -0.33 9.80
C ASP A 48 12.38 -0.23 11.26
N THR A 49 11.74 -1.29 11.76
CA THR A 49 11.20 -1.33 13.12
C THR A 49 12.20 -1.88 14.13
N MET A 50 12.19 -1.35 15.35
CA MET A 50 12.80 -2.02 16.49
C MET A 50 11.84 -3.10 16.99
N TYR A 51 11.94 -4.29 16.40
CA TYR A 51 11.10 -5.43 16.72
C TYR A 51 11.90 -6.74 16.69
N SER A 52 11.60 -7.63 17.62
CA SER A 52 12.18 -8.97 17.68
C SER A 52 11.08 -10.04 17.52
N PRO A 53 11.24 -11.03 16.65
CA PRO A 53 10.32 -12.16 16.50
C PRO A 53 10.07 -12.96 17.79
N ARG A 54 10.94 -12.81 18.79
CA ARG A 54 10.78 -13.43 20.12
C ARG A 54 9.80 -12.67 21.05
N ARG A 55 9.24 -11.59 20.56
CA ARG A 55 8.25 -10.76 21.29
C ARG A 55 6.90 -10.85 20.59
N TRP A 56 5.86 -10.58 21.36
CA TRP A 56 4.51 -10.47 20.78
C TRP A 56 4.52 -9.44 19.64
N PRO A 57 3.90 -9.71 18.51
CA PRO A 57 2.97 -10.80 18.13
C PRO A 57 3.63 -12.09 17.60
N TYR A 58 4.92 -12.33 17.81
CA TYR A 58 5.67 -13.56 17.44
C TYR A 58 5.65 -13.86 15.93
N VAL A 59 5.74 -12.83 15.14
CA VAL A 59 5.82 -12.90 13.67
C VAL A 59 7.24 -12.64 13.19
N SER A 60 7.54 -12.83 11.90
CA SER A 60 8.84 -12.46 11.34
C SER A 60 9.11 -10.97 11.53
N HIS A 61 10.38 -10.57 11.48
CA HIS A 61 10.77 -9.15 11.55
C HIS A 61 10.09 -8.34 10.43
N PHE A 62 10.01 -8.90 9.24
CA PHE A 62 9.37 -8.30 8.08
C PHE A 62 7.87 -8.06 8.32
N THR A 63 7.17 -9.08 8.80
CA THR A 63 5.75 -8.97 9.18
C THR A 63 5.57 -7.93 10.28
N GLY A 64 6.46 -7.86 11.26
CA GLY A 64 6.42 -6.86 12.33
C GLY A 64 6.56 -5.43 11.79
N THR A 65 7.44 -5.22 10.81
CA THR A 65 7.58 -3.94 10.12
C THR A 65 6.34 -3.60 9.31
N ASP A 66 5.80 -4.55 8.54
CA ASP A 66 4.57 -4.36 7.78
C ASP A 66 3.37 -4.00 8.66
N LEU A 67 3.26 -4.58 9.86
CA LEU A 67 2.21 -4.25 10.84
C LEU A 67 2.32 -2.79 11.31
N VAL A 68 3.52 -2.31 11.56
CA VAL A 68 3.74 -0.91 11.96
C VAL A 68 3.44 0.05 10.80
N VAL A 69 3.89 -0.29 9.60
CA VAL A 69 3.60 0.50 8.39
C VAL A 69 2.09 0.57 8.15
N SER A 70 1.38 -0.55 8.23
CA SER A 70 -0.08 -0.60 8.08
C SER A 70 -0.81 0.26 9.12
N HIS A 71 -0.33 0.25 10.38
CA HIS A 71 -0.86 1.16 11.39
C HIS A 71 -0.63 2.64 11.02
N ILE A 72 0.53 2.98 10.48
CA ILE A 72 0.83 4.35 10.05
C ILE A 72 -0.09 4.77 8.90
N GLU A 73 -0.26 3.94 7.90
CA GLU A 73 -1.13 4.19 6.74
C GLU A 73 -2.59 4.42 7.14
N ARG A 74 -3.07 3.64 8.11
CA ARG A 74 -4.46 3.72 8.58
C ARG A 74 -4.74 4.94 9.45
N TYR A 75 -3.79 5.36 10.28
CA TYR A 75 -4.07 6.30 11.37
C TYR A 75 -3.22 7.56 11.40
N VAL A 76 -2.19 7.67 10.58
CA VAL A 76 -1.23 8.77 10.67
C VAL A 76 -1.01 9.49 9.35
N CYS A 77 -0.53 8.79 8.32
CA CYS A 77 -0.20 9.39 7.03
C CYS A 77 0.01 8.31 5.95
N PRO A 78 -0.10 8.66 4.66
CA PRO A 78 0.25 7.76 3.57
C PRO A 78 1.73 7.39 3.57
N THR A 79 2.07 6.35 2.82
CA THR A 79 3.45 5.93 2.56
C THR A 79 3.81 6.07 1.08
N VAL A 80 5.10 6.05 0.81
CA VAL A 80 5.69 6.03 -0.54
C VAL A 80 6.93 5.13 -0.51
N THR A 81 7.29 4.55 -1.64
CA THR A 81 8.55 3.83 -1.83
C THR A 81 9.50 4.63 -2.72
N SER A 82 10.80 4.40 -2.61
CA SER A 82 11.81 5.13 -3.36
C SER A 82 11.69 4.91 -4.87
N ASP A 83 11.30 3.71 -5.29
CA ASP A 83 11.05 3.38 -6.69
C ASP A 83 9.91 4.22 -7.31
N GLN A 84 8.90 4.62 -6.54
CA GLN A 84 7.83 5.50 -7.00
C GLN A 84 8.32 6.93 -7.33
N ILE A 85 9.46 7.33 -6.77
CA ILE A 85 10.07 8.67 -7.00
C ILE A 85 11.21 8.58 -8.02
N LEU A 86 12.06 7.57 -7.90
CA LEU A 86 13.29 7.45 -8.67
C LEU A 86 13.17 6.48 -9.85
N GLY A 87 12.13 5.66 -9.87
CA GLY A 87 12.02 4.50 -10.75
C GLY A 87 12.89 3.34 -10.26
N GLY A 88 12.89 2.24 -11.01
CA GLY A 88 13.60 1.01 -10.67
C GLY A 88 12.67 -0.10 -10.19
N ASP A 89 13.27 -1.14 -9.65
CA ASP A 89 12.53 -2.32 -9.16
C ASP A 89 11.87 -2.02 -7.81
N ALA A 90 10.73 -2.67 -7.57
CA ALA A 90 10.02 -2.55 -6.30
C ALA A 90 10.89 -3.06 -5.14
N PHE A 91 10.87 -2.31 -4.04
CA PHE A 91 11.65 -2.65 -2.85
C PHE A 91 11.25 -4.01 -2.25
N GLN A 92 12.26 -4.77 -1.87
CA GLN A 92 12.12 -6.00 -1.08
C GLN A 92 13.23 -6.07 -0.03
N PHE A 93 12.89 -6.43 1.21
CA PHE A 93 13.90 -6.70 2.22
C PHE A 93 14.77 -7.88 1.82
N LYS A 94 16.08 -7.74 2.00
CA LYS A 94 17.01 -8.86 1.75
C LYS A 94 16.67 -10.05 2.65
N GLY A 95 16.36 -11.20 2.03
CA GLY A 95 15.95 -12.41 2.73
C GLY A 95 14.45 -12.47 3.08
N ASP A 96 13.63 -11.58 2.55
CA ASP A 96 12.18 -11.71 2.60
C ASP A 96 11.71 -12.48 1.36
N ASP A 97 11.56 -13.80 1.48
CA ASP A 97 11.18 -14.70 0.39
C ASP A 97 9.67 -14.89 0.25
N ARG A 98 8.88 -14.12 1.01
CA ARG A 98 7.40 -14.16 0.89
C ARG A 98 6.97 -13.70 -0.49
N PRO A 99 6.07 -14.45 -1.18
CA PRO A 99 5.52 -14.01 -2.45
C PRO A 99 4.77 -12.68 -2.31
N HIS A 100 4.78 -11.89 -3.37
CA HIS A 100 4.15 -10.58 -3.41
C HIS A 100 2.68 -10.69 -3.84
N LEU A 101 1.77 -10.40 -2.92
CA LEU A 101 0.34 -10.26 -3.19
C LEU A 101 -0.02 -8.80 -3.41
N VAL A 102 -0.54 -8.49 -4.58
CA VAL A 102 -1.13 -7.17 -4.85
C VAL A 102 -2.65 -7.26 -4.80
N MET A 103 -3.27 -6.44 -3.97
CA MET A 103 -4.72 -6.37 -3.78
C MET A 103 -5.25 -5.09 -4.43
N LEU A 104 -6.01 -5.21 -5.51
CA LEU A 104 -6.71 -4.09 -6.14
C LEU A 104 -8.09 -3.95 -5.52
N ILE A 105 -8.32 -2.85 -4.79
CA ILE A 105 -9.53 -2.62 -4.01
C ILE A 105 -10.21 -1.34 -4.50
N ALA A 106 -11.34 -1.50 -5.19
CA ALA A 106 -12.05 -0.37 -5.78
C ALA A 106 -13.52 -0.71 -6.04
N GLU A 107 -14.23 -1.05 -4.98
CA GLU A 107 -15.67 -1.28 -4.98
C GLU A 107 -16.34 -0.46 -3.87
N ASP A 108 -17.60 -0.13 -4.05
CA ASP A 108 -18.32 0.83 -3.21
C ASP A 108 -19.48 0.16 -2.43
N GLU A 109 -19.59 -1.18 -2.46
CA GLU A 109 -20.79 -1.88 -2.01
C GLU A 109 -20.58 -2.70 -0.73
N TYR A 110 -19.37 -3.22 -0.50
CA TYR A 110 -19.07 -4.20 0.56
C TYR A 110 -18.01 -3.74 1.55
N LEU A 111 -17.59 -2.48 1.51
CA LEU A 111 -16.59 -1.87 2.39
C LEU A 111 -15.24 -2.64 2.39
N THR A 112 -14.87 -3.22 1.24
CA THR A 112 -13.63 -4.01 1.14
C THR A 112 -12.37 -3.17 1.29
N GLU A 113 -12.45 -1.85 1.12
CA GLU A 113 -11.36 -0.91 1.42
C GLU A 113 -10.95 -0.92 2.91
N GLY A 114 -11.86 -1.28 3.81
CA GLY A 114 -11.57 -1.45 5.23
C GLY A 114 -11.26 -2.91 5.59
N THR A 115 -12.10 -3.85 5.15
CA THR A 115 -12.02 -5.25 5.59
C THR A 115 -10.88 -6.04 4.96
N LEU A 116 -10.52 -5.79 3.70
CA LEU A 116 -9.43 -6.52 3.04
C LEU A 116 -8.04 -6.14 3.57
N PRO A 117 -7.69 -4.86 3.82
CA PRO A 117 -6.43 -4.54 4.49
C PRO A 117 -6.31 -5.14 5.88
N GLU A 118 -7.41 -5.16 6.65
CA GLU A 118 -7.42 -5.79 7.97
C GLU A 118 -7.22 -7.32 7.88
N PHE A 119 -7.86 -7.97 6.92
CA PHE A 119 -7.66 -9.38 6.62
C PHE A 119 -6.21 -9.66 6.17
N ALA A 120 -5.65 -8.80 5.32
CA ALA A 120 -4.28 -8.93 4.87
C ALA A 120 -3.29 -8.91 6.04
N VAL A 121 -3.44 -7.95 6.95
CA VAL A 121 -2.57 -7.82 8.13
C VAL A 121 -2.74 -9.01 9.08
N SER A 122 -3.97 -9.43 9.36
CA SER A 122 -4.25 -10.44 10.39
C SER A 122 -4.00 -11.87 9.91
N HIS A 123 -4.17 -12.15 8.61
CA HIS A 123 -4.15 -13.52 8.07
C HIS A 123 -3.09 -13.76 7.01
N LEU A 124 -2.85 -12.81 6.11
CA LEU A 124 -1.98 -13.02 4.95
C LEU A 124 -0.54 -12.55 5.17
N GLY A 125 -0.30 -11.57 6.03
CA GLY A 125 1.00 -10.94 6.21
C GLY A 125 2.12 -11.87 6.72
N ARG A 126 1.80 -13.08 7.17
CA ARG A 126 2.80 -14.09 7.53
C ARG A 126 3.37 -14.79 6.29
N GLU A 127 2.51 -15.02 5.29
CA GLU A 127 2.81 -15.81 4.11
C GLU A 127 3.13 -14.94 2.88
N PHE A 128 2.66 -13.70 2.87
CA PHE A 128 2.78 -12.78 1.74
C PHE A 128 3.34 -11.41 2.15
N ARG A 129 4.09 -10.80 1.24
CA ARG A 129 4.26 -9.34 1.21
C ARG A 129 3.02 -8.77 0.55
N VAL A 130 2.27 -7.92 1.23
CA VAL A 130 1.01 -7.40 0.69
C VAL A 130 1.14 -5.93 0.32
N THR A 131 0.75 -5.61 -0.91
CA THR A 131 0.54 -4.23 -1.37
C THR A 131 -0.93 -4.03 -1.68
N THR A 132 -1.55 -3.04 -1.05
CA THR A 132 -2.93 -2.63 -1.35
C THR A 132 -2.94 -1.42 -2.27
N VAL A 133 -3.70 -1.51 -3.35
CA VAL A 133 -3.92 -0.44 -4.32
C VAL A 133 -5.40 -0.09 -4.30
N PHE A 134 -5.70 1.14 -3.91
CA PHE A 134 -7.07 1.62 -3.78
C PHE A 134 -7.53 2.37 -5.03
N GLY A 135 -8.84 2.35 -5.27
CA GLY A 135 -9.46 3.24 -6.25
C GLY A 135 -9.30 4.70 -5.84
N SER A 136 -9.15 5.59 -6.82
CA SER A 136 -9.11 7.02 -6.58
C SER A 136 -10.50 7.55 -6.20
N ASP A 137 -10.57 8.40 -5.16
CA ASP A 137 -11.78 9.13 -4.78
C ASP A 137 -12.12 10.27 -5.76
N ARG A 138 -11.12 10.72 -6.52
CA ARG A 138 -11.28 11.84 -7.46
C ARG A 138 -11.60 11.38 -8.87
N GLU A 139 -11.02 10.26 -9.27
CA GLU A 139 -11.11 9.71 -10.62
C GLU A 139 -11.57 8.25 -10.56
N ARG A 140 -12.86 8.03 -10.77
CA ARG A 140 -13.48 6.70 -10.64
C ARG A 140 -12.71 5.58 -11.36
N HIS A 141 -12.12 5.87 -12.51
CA HIS A 141 -11.46 4.89 -13.37
C HIS A 141 -9.93 4.84 -13.20
N SER A 142 -9.42 5.37 -12.08
CA SER A 142 -8.00 5.38 -11.74
C SER A 142 -7.71 4.54 -10.50
N LEU A 143 -6.58 3.83 -10.55
CA LEU A 143 -6.00 3.06 -9.44
C LEU A 143 -4.57 3.54 -9.19
N PRO A 144 -4.37 4.62 -8.42
CA PRO A 144 -3.03 5.10 -8.11
C PRO A 144 -2.19 3.99 -7.46
N GLY A 145 -1.00 3.74 -8.02
CA GLY A 145 -0.12 2.66 -7.55
C GLY A 145 -0.32 1.30 -8.22
N ILE A 146 -1.19 1.19 -9.25
CA ILE A 146 -1.41 -0.07 -10.01
C ILE A 146 -0.13 -0.64 -10.63
N ALA A 147 0.92 0.17 -10.79
CA ALA A 147 2.22 -0.29 -11.28
C ALA A 147 2.80 -1.44 -10.43
N ALA A 148 2.41 -1.57 -9.17
CA ALA A 148 2.79 -2.70 -8.30
C ALA A 148 2.41 -4.07 -8.87
N VAL A 149 1.45 -4.14 -9.79
CA VAL A 149 1.05 -5.40 -10.47
C VAL A 149 2.18 -6.01 -11.29
N ARG A 150 3.17 -5.22 -11.75
CA ARG A 150 4.32 -5.74 -12.50
C ARG A 150 5.10 -6.80 -11.73
N ASP A 151 5.27 -6.56 -10.44
CA ASP A 151 6.10 -7.38 -9.54
C ASP A 151 5.26 -8.33 -8.67
N ALA A 152 3.94 -8.39 -8.92
CA ALA A 152 3.05 -9.30 -8.20
C ALA A 152 3.31 -10.76 -8.57
N ASP A 153 3.34 -11.63 -7.57
CA ASP A 153 3.27 -13.09 -7.72
C ASP A 153 1.83 -13.57 -7.72
N VAL A 154 0.97 -12.88 -6.96
CA VAL A 154 -0.47 -13.13 -6.88
C VAL A 154 -1.22 -11.81 -7.00
N LEU A 155 -2.29 -11.81 -7.77
CA LEU A 155 -3.18 -10.65 -7.92
C LEU A 155 -4.55 -10.95 -7.27
N MET A 156 -5.00 -10.12 -6.34
CA MET A 156 -6.35 -10.16 -5.79
C MET A 156 -7.15 -8.96 -6.31
N VAL A 157 -8.35 -9.23 -6.84
CA VAL A 157 -9.21 -8.22 -7.44
C VAL A 157 -10.52 -8.11 -6.67
N SER A 158 -10.75 -6.96 -6.06
CA SER A 158 -12.02 -6.53 -5.45
C SER A 158 -12.43 -5.20 -6.05
N ILE A 159 -12.85 -5.23 -7.30
CA ILE A 159 -13.20 -4.04 -8.10
C ILE A 159 -14.64 -4.17 -8.60
N ARG A 160 -15.31 -3.05 -8.73
CA ARG A 160 -16.66 -2.99 -9.29
C ARG A 160 -16.79 -1.86 -10.31
N ARG A 161 -17.05 -2.26 -11.58
CA ARG A 161 -17.44 -1.37 -12.68
C ARG A 161 -16.49 -0.17 -12.87
N ARG A 162 -15.20 -0.44 -13.04
CA ARG A 162 -14.16 0.57 -13.35
C ARG A 162 -13.50 0.26 -14.67
N VAL A 163 -13.59 1.17 -15.62
CA VAL A 163 -12.90 1.06 -16.92
C VAL A 163 -11.57 1.77 -16.79
N LEU A 164 -10.53 0.98 -16.54
CA LEU A 164 -9.18 1.51 -16.36
C LEU A 164 -8.60 1.97 -17.72
N PRO A 165 -7.65 2.92 -17.71
CA PRO A 165 -6.84 3.25 -18.88
C PRO A 165 -6.18 2.01 -19.48
N ASP A 166 -5.98 2.00 -20.80
CA ASP A 166 -5.40 0.84 -21.51
C ASP A 166 -4.04 0.41 -20.98
N ALA A 167 -3.21 1.37 -20.58
CA ALA A 167 -1.90 1.10 -19.96
C ALA A 167 -2.02 0.32 -18.65
N ASP A 168 -2.99 0.67 -17.81
CA ASP A 168 -3.25 0.00 -16.53
C ASP A 168 -3.89 -1.38 -16.75
N MET A 169 -4.84 -1.48 -17.67
CA MET A 169 -5.42 -2.76 -18.07
C MET A 169 -4.39 -3.71 -18.68
N LYS A 170 -3.38 -3.15 -19.35
CA LYS A 170 -2.28 -3.96 -19.88
C LYS A 170 -1.50 -4.66 -18.78
N LEU A 171 -1.23 -4.00 -17.65
CA LEU A 171 -0.54 -4.62 -16.52
C LEU A 171 -1.30 -5.85 -15.99
N ILE A 172 -2.62 -5.74 -15.85
CA ILE A 172 -3.46 -6.85 -15.41
C ILE A 172 -3.47 -7.98 -16.44
N ARG A 173 -3.59 -7.66 -17.73
CA ARG A 173 -3.56 -8.66 -18.81
C ARG A 173 -2.22 -9.39 -18.89
N ASP A 174 -1.12 -8.65 -18.78
CA ASP A 174 0.23 -9.22 -18.79
C ASP A 174 0.42 -10.19 -17.60
N HIS A 175 -0.07 -9.82 -16.42
CA HIS A 175 -0.06 -10.70 -15.24
C HIS A 175 -0.82 -12.01 -15.50
N VAL A 176 -2.03 -11.93 -16.02
CA VAL A 176 -2.85 -13.12 -16.37
C VAL A 176 -2.18 -13.95 -17.44
N GLN A 177 -1.68 -13.34 -18.50
CA GLN A 177 -1.03 -14.04 -19.62
C GLN A 177 0.28 -14.71 -19.20
N SER A 178 0.97 -14.21 -18.18
CA SER A 178 2.15 -14.85 -17.60
C SER A 178 1.84 -16.13 -16.82
N GLY A 179 0.57 -16.49 -16.66
CA GLY A 179 0.13 -17.67 -15.91
C GLY A 179 0.16 -17.50 -14.40
N LYS A 180 0.36 -16.28 -13.90
CA LYS A 180 0.35 -16.01 -12.47
C LYS A 180 -1.07 -16.03 -11.89
N PRO A 181 -1.25 -16.49 -10.64
CA PRO A 181 -2.57 -16.64 -10.04
C PRO A 181 -3.31 -15.32 -9.84
N VAL A 182 -4.63 -15.38 -10.07
CA VAL A 182 -5.57 -14.28 -9.82
C VAL A 182 -6.71 -14.78 -8.95
N VAL A 183 -7.03 -14.03 -7.91
CA VAL A 183 -8.15 -14.27 -7.00
C VAL A 183 -9.17 -13.14 -7.16
N GLY A 184 -10.37 -13.47 -7.63
CA GLY A 184 -11.48 -12.53 -7.72
C GLY A 184 -12.39 -12.63 -6.50
N ILE A 185 -12.76 -11.50 -5.90
CA ILE A 185 -13.68 -11.43 -4.76
C ILE A 185 -14.94 -10.69 -5.18
N ARG A 186 -16.11 -11.25 -4.86
CA ARG A 186 -17.42 -10.61 -5.03
C ARG A 186 -17.65 -10.09 -6.44
N THR A 187 -17.55 -8.75 -6.57
CA THR A 187 -17.86 -8.01 -7.80
C THR A 187 -16.82 -8.15 -8.91
N ALA A 188 -15.75 -8.90 -8.69
CA ALA A 188 -14.68 -9.10 -9.68
C ALA A 188 -15.18 -9.69 -11.01
N SER A 189 -16.31 -10.39 -11.03
CA SER A 189 -16.94 -10.90 -12.26
C SER A 189 -17.33 -9.79 -13.25
N HIS A 190 -17.47 -8.55 -12.79
CA HIS A 190 -17.76 -7.38 -13.62
C HIS A 190 -16.87 -6.17 -13.24
N ALA A 191 -15.65 -6.46 -12.78
CA ALA A 191 -14.70 -5.47 -12.30
C ALA A 191 -14.45 -4.33 -13.29
N PHE A 192 -14.19 -4.70 -14.55
CA PHE A 192 -13.74 -3.81 -15.60
C PHE A 192 -14.79 -3.55 -16.70
N SER A 193 -16.07 -3.78 -16.38
CA SER A 193 -17.17 -3.57 -17.31
C SER A 193 -18.20 -2.60 -16.72
N LEU A 194 -18.64 -1.62 -17.50
CA LEU A 194 -19.68 -0.66 -17.08
C LEU A 194 -21.09 -1.28 -17.02
N GLY A 195 -21.30 -2.46 -17.59
CA GLY A 195 -22.61 -3.09 -17.77
C GLY A 195 -23.37 -2.51 -18.95
N ALA A 196 -24.44 -3.18 -19.38
CA ALA A 196 -25.21 -2.85 -20.56
C ALA A 196 -25.96 -1.50 -20.49
N ASP A 197 -26.17 -0.94 -19.31
CA ASP A 197 -27.02 0.25 -19.09
C ASP A 197 -26.24 1.57 -19.11
N LYS A 198 -24.98 1.58 -19.47
CA LYS A 198 -24.13 2.78 -19.48
C LYS A 198 -23.22 2.79 -20.70
N ASN A 199 -23.81 2.89 -21.87
CA ASN A 199 -23.17 3.41 -23.08
C ASN A 199 -23.55 4.87 -23.27
#